data_0c42c7d9cf9ca942cfec265023c214e6
#
_entry.id   0c42c7d9cf9ca942cfec265023c214e6
#
_cell.length_a   1.000
_cell.length_b   1.000
_cell.length_c   1.000
_cell.angle_alpha   90.00
_cell.angle_beta   90.00
_cell.angle_gamma   90.00
#
_symmetry.space_group_name_H-M   'P 1'
#
loop_
_entity.id
_entity.type
_entity.pdbx_description
1 polymer ?
#
loop_
_entity_poly.entity_id
_entity_poly.type
_entity_poly.pdbx_seq_one_letter_code
_entity_poly.pdbx_strand_id
1 'polypeptide(L)'
;MEKLNESIIRHLNEGRNDDMHVGTVVSKKGSFYVGDPCYVLPDEIYHGIWGDKYNFEDGLIETPEGNWLVHGTAYGDGCYGDRGEYPVDSGTLSVIPTELIAEDKAKDALRLGKIFPGKEASVDWVGQTGAFIVEIKDPNRSFDIITGEYEESEEDWDNSEEEEY
;
A
#
# COMPACT_ATOMS: atom_id res chain seq x y z
N MET A 1 -26.55 -17.07 -11.07
CA MET A 1 -26.28 -17.17 -10.80
C MET A 1 -26.06 -17.38 -10.71
N GLU A 2 -25.86 -16.97 -10.81
CA GLU A 2 -25.44 -17.01 -10.60
C GLU A 2 -25.09 -16.99 -10.29
N LYS A 3 -25.00 -16.73 -10.25
CA LYS A 3 -24.46 -16.62 -9.86
C LYS A 3 -23.84 -16.76 -9.58
N LEU A 4 -23.35 -16.62 -9.78
CA LEU A 4 -22.61 -16.58 -9.51
C LEU A 4 -22.35 -16.47 -9.79
N ASN A 5 -22.49 -16.27 -9.99
CA ASN A 5 -22.14 -16.05 -9.98
C ASN A 5 -22.02 -15.34 -10.22
N GLU A 6 -22.22 -14.81 -10.42
CA GLU A 6 -21.94 -13.93 -10.24
C GLU A 6 -21.81 -13.55 -9.39
N SER A 7 -21.72 -13.58 -8.68
CA SER A 7 -21.44 -13.40 -7.71
C SER A 7 -20.73 -13.92 -7.24
N ILE A 8 -20.33 -14.46 -7.53
CA ILE A 8 -19.52 -14.55 -7.23
C ILE A 8 -18.78 -14.31 -7.70
N ILE A 9 -18.93 -14.31 -8.42
CA ILE A 9 -18.31 -13.68 -8.71
C ILE A 9 -18.40 -12.56 -8.58
N ARG A 10 -18.95 -12.27 -8.08
CA ARG A 10 -18.97 -11.29 -7.65
C ARG A 10 -18.77 -11.24 -6.52
N HIS A 11 -18.60 -12.01 -5.90
CA HIS A 11 -18.17 -11.87 -4.90
C HIS A 11 -17.07 -12.25 -4.69
N LEU A 12 -16.72 -13.00 -5.17
CA LEU A 12 -15.58 -12.89 -5.32
C LEU A 12 -15.21 -11.81 -6.02
N ASN A 13 -15.69 -11.37 -6.95
CA ASN A 13 -15.44 -10.20 -7.50
C ASN A 13 -15.69 -9.13 -6.64
N GLU A 14 -16.53 -9.29 -5.70
CA GLU A 14 -16.72 -8.25 -4.87
C GLU A 14 -15.62 -7.96 -4.06
N GLY A 15 -14.87 -8.88 -3.59
CA GLY A 15 -13.71 -8.60 -2.81
C GLY A 15 -12.70 -7.80 -3.55
N ARG A 16 -12.53 -8.06 -4.83
CA ARG A 16 -11.55 -7.31 -5.55
C ARG A 16 -11.98 -5.93 -5.87
N ASN A 17 -13.26 -5.68 -5.96
CA ASN A 17 -13.73 -4.39 -6.36
C ASN A 17 -14.14 -3.51 -5.23
N ASP A 18 -14.01 -3.97 -4.01
CA ASP A 18 -14.43 -3.16 -2.90
C ASP A 18 -13.55 -1.96 -2.71
N ASP A 19 -14.18 -0.85 -2.55
CA ASP A 19 -13.49 0.35 -2.16
C ASP A 19 -13.59 0.46 -0.66
N MET A 20 -12.54 0.91 -0.02
CA MET A 20 -12.59 1.08 1.42
C MET A 20 -11.73 2.22 1.87
N HIS A 21 -12.14 2.85 2.97
CA HIS A 21 -11.29 3.80 3.65
C HIS A 21 -10.43 2.99 4.60
N VAL A 22 -9.13 2.94 4.35
CA VAL A 22 -8.22 2.11 5.14
C VAL A 22 -8.05 2.70 6.52
N GLY A 23 -7.91 4.02 6.62
CA GLY A 23 -7.79 4.67 7.91
C GLY A 23 -7.10 6.02 7.84
N THR A 24 -6.92 6.62 9.00
CA THR A 24 -6.24 7.91 9.14
C THR A 24 -5.28 7.81 10.32
N VAL A 25 -4.07 8.31 10.14
CA VAL A 25 -3.04 8.27 11.19
C VAL A 25 -2.35 9.61 11.30
N VAL A 26 -1.68 9.84 12.42
CA VAL A 26 -0.94 11.07 12.66
C VAL A 26 0.52 10.74 12.91
N SER A 27 1.40 11.72 12.63
CA SER A 27 2.82 11.54 12.88
C SER A 27 3.29 12.58 13.87
N LYS A 28 3.95 12.12 14.95
CA LYS A 28 4.53 13.00 15.92
C LYS A 28 5.77 13.69 15.38
N LYS A 29 6.48 13.03 14.49
CA LYS A 29 7.67 13.62 13.89
C LYS A 29 7.33 14.49 12.69
N GLY A 30 6.09 14.43 12.21
CA GLY A 30 5.67 15.27 11.10
C GLY A 30 6.05 14.74 9.73
N SER A 31 6.18 13.43 9.59
CA SER A 31 6.45 12.82 8.29
C SER A 31 5.99 11.39 8.26
N PHE A 32 5.79 10.87 7.05
CA PHE A 32 5.31 9.52 6.83
C PHE A 32 6.15 8.81 5.77
N TYR A 33 6.37 7.54 6.01
CA TYR A 33 6.97 6.66 5.02
C TYR A 33 5.83 6.04 4.22
N VAL A 34 6.00 5.97 2.90
CA VAL A 34 5.06 5.28 2.02
C VAL A 34 5.85 4.21 1.27
N GLY A 35 5.42 2.97 1.37
CA GLY A 35 6.10 1.85 0.73
C GLY A 35 5.78 0.54 1.42
N ASP A 36 6.62 -0.46 1.18
CA ASP A 36 6.42 -1.77 1.79
C ASP A 36 6.83 -1.73 3.25
N PRO A 37 5.99 -2.18 4.16
CA PRO A 37 6.34 -2.15 5.59
C PRO A 37 7.49 -3.07 5.95
N CYS A 38 7.75 -4.11 5.17
CA CYS A 38 8.79 -5.08 5.53
C CYS A 38 10.19 -4.47 5.50
N TYR A 39 10.36 -3.35 4.81
CA TYR A 39 11.70 -2.75 4.71
C TYR A 39 12.04 -1.87 5.91
N VAL A 40 11.04 -1.44 6.70
CA VAL A 40 11.29 -0.39 7.68
C VAL A 40 10.80 -0.69 9.09
N LEU A 41 9.83 -1.55 9.27
CA LEU A 41 9.29 -1.80 10.61
C LEU A 41 10.22 -2.68 11.43
N PRO A 42 10.33 -2.40 12.73
CA PRO A 42 11.04 -3.34 13.59
C PRO A 42 10.25 -4.62 13.75
N ASP A 43 10.93 -5.69 14.06
CA ASP A 43 10.31 -7.01 14.12
C ASP A 43 9.18 -7.08 15.14
N GLU A 44 9.29 -6.38 16.23
CA GLU A 44 8.24 -6.43 17.23
C GLU A 44 6.95 -5.79 16.72
N ILE A 45 7.00 -4.91 15.75
CA ILE A 45 5.81 -4.36 15.13
C ILE A 45 5.37 -5.22 13.96
N TYR A 46 6.29 -5.59 13.09
CA TYR A 46 5.95 -6.33 11.88
C TYR A 46 5.40 -7.72 12.23
N HIS A 47 6.11 -8.51 12.99
CA HIS A 47 5.67 -9.84 13.37
C HIS A 47 4.93 -9.84 14.70
N GLY A 48 5.41 -9.07 15.67
CA GLY A 48 4.86 -9.14 17.02
C GLY A 48 3.48 -8.51 17.15
N ILE A 49 3.18 -7.51 16.33
CA ILE A 49 1.89 -6.88 16.40
C ILE A 49 1.08 -7.18 15.14
N TRP A 50 1.60 -6.83 13.98
CA TRP A 50 0.84 -7.03 12.74
C TRP A 50 0.62 -8.51 12.50
N GLY A 51 1.64 -9.32 12.63
CA GLY A 51 1.51 -10.77 12.44
C GLY A 51 0.71 -11.43 13.54
N ASP A 52 1.10 -11.21 14.78
CA ASP A 52 0.49 -11.95 15.89
C ASP A 52 -0.91 -11.48 16.23
N LYS A 53 -1.17 -10.19 16.18
CA LYS A 53 -2.46 -9.68 16.60
C LYS A 53 -3.41 -9.40 15.47
N TYR A 54 -2.90 -9.12 14.29
CA TYR A 54 -3.73 -8.76 13.15
C TYR A 54 -3.66 -9.78 12.03
N ASN A 55 -2.87 -10.83 12.19
CA ASN A 55 -2.76 -11.90 11.20
C ASN A 55 -2.39 -11.33 9.83
N PHE A 56 -1.58 -10.29 9.79
CA PHE A 56 -1.12 -9.61 8.59
C PHE A 56 -2.29 -9.08 7.73
N GLU A 57 -3.38 -8.70 8.38
CA GLU A 57 -4.54 -8.21 7.65
C GLU A 57 -4.39 -6.74 7.29
N ASP A 58 -5.10 -6.32 6.26
CA ASP A 58 -5.13 -4.93 5.83
C ASP A 58 -5.86 -4.07 6.83
N GLY A 59 -5.53 -2.79 6.88
CA GLY A 59 -6.28 -1.84 7.66
C GLY A 59 -5.42 -0.94 8.52
N LEU A 60 -6.00 -0.45 9.59
CA LEU A 60 -5.32 0.38 10.55
C LEU A 60 -4.71 -0.51 11.62
N ILE A 61 -3.41 -0.42 11.80
CA ILE A 61 -2.70 -1.26 12.76
C ILE A 61 -2.26 -0.38 13.92
N GLU A 62 -2.67 -0.75 15.12
CA GLU A 62 -2.38 0.05 16.31
C GLU A 62 -1.20 -0.52 17.07
N THR A 63 -0.28 0.34 17.46
CA THR A 63 0.85 -0.07 18.28
C THR A 63 0.97 0.90 19.44
N PRO A 64 1.70 0.54 20.51
CA PRO A 64 1.88 1.47 21.61
C PRO A 64 2.53 2.78 21.23
N GLU A 65 3.36 2.77 20.19
CA GLU A 65 4.07 3.96 19.78
C GLU A 65 3.32 4.78 18.73
N GLY A 66 2.30 4.24 18.12
CA GLY A 66 1.55 4.94 17.09
C GLY A 66 0.87 3.96 16.15
N ASN A 67 0.08 4.48 15.24
CA ASN A 67 -0.70 3.64 14.33
C ASN A 67 -0.18 3.79 12.91
N TRP A 68 -0.41 2.78 12.08
CA TRP A 68 0.01 2.83 10.69
C TRP A 68 -1.03 2.13 9.83
N LEU A 69 -0.95 2.33 8.53
CA LEU A 69 -1.95 1.84 7.59
C LEU A 69 -1.30 0.90 6.59
N VAL A 70 -2.03 -0.15 6.20
CA VAL A 70 -1.50 -1.13 5.25
C VAL A 70 -2.63 -1.71 4.42
N HIS A 71 -2.35 -1.99 3.16
CA HIS A 71 -3.27 -2.70 2.29
C HIS A 71 -2.48 -3.51 1.27
N GLY A 72 -2.99 -4.69 0.93
CA GLY A 72 -2.36 -5.51 -0.08
C GLY A 72 -2.45 -4.87 -1.45
N THR A 73 -1.50 -5.15 -2.31
CA THR A 73 -1.55 -4.71 -3.70
C THR A 73 -2.38 -5.70 -4.52
N ALA A 74 -2.82 -5.30 -5.68
CA ALA A 74 -3.63 -6.18 -6.52
C ALA A 74 -2.86 -7.39 -7.00
N TYR A 75 -1.55 -7.24 -7.23
CA TYR A 75 -0.75 -8.33 -7.76
C TYR A 75 0.35 -8.81 -6.85
N GLY A 76 0.37 -8.35 -5.59
CA GLY A 76 1.38 -8.82 -4.66
C GLY A 76 2.73 -8.17 -4.88
N ASP A 77 3.77 -8.96 -4.94
CA ASP A 77 5.12 -8.44 -5.10
C ASP A 77 5.29 -7.77 -6.45
N GLY A 78 6.12 -6.77 -6.49
CA GLY A 78 6.36 -6.05 -7.74
C GLY A 78 7.00 -4.71 -7.49
N CYS A 79 7.02 -3.88 -8.53
CA CYS A 79 7.48 -2.50 -8.41
C CYS A 79 6.38 -1.62 -8.96
N TYR A 80 5.81 -0.80 -8.11
CA TYR A 80 4.67 0.01 -8.48
C TYR A 80 5.03 1.48 -8.54
N GLY A 81 4.11 2.30 -9.05
CA GLY A 81 4.37 3.70 -9.28
C GLY A 81 4.73 3.94 -10.73
N ASP A 82 4.74 5.18 -11.16
CA ASP A 82 4.97 5.50 -12.55
C ASP A 82 6.32 5.04 -13.07
N ARG A 83 7.31 4.97 -12.21
CA ARG A 83 8.65 4.55 -12.59
C ARG A 83 9.09 3.33 -11.82
N GLY A 84 8.17 2.62 -11.19
CA GLY A 84 8.55 1.46 -10.39
C GLY A 84 9.27 1.84 -9.13
N GLU A 85 9.02 3.05 -8.61
CA GLU A 85 9.77 3.54 -7.47
C GLU A 85 9.31 2.98 -6.13
N TYR A 86 8.24 2.18 -6.11
CA TYR A 86 7.77 1.55 -4.90
C TYR A 86 7.93 0.03 -5.02
N PRO A 87 9.11 -0.51 -4.70
CA PRO A 87 9.27 -1.96 -4.71
C PRO A 87 8.52 -2.60 -3.56
N VAL A 88 7.90 -3.74 -3.80
CA VAL A 88 7.07 -4.42 -2.83
C VAL A 88 7.46 -5.89 -2.77
N ASP A 89 7.87 -6.34 -1.59
CA ASP A 89 8.21 -7.73 -1.35
C ASP A 89 7.19 -8.44 -0.47
N SER A 90 6.50 -7.71 0.41
CA SER A 90 5.52 -8.33 1.29
C SER A 90 4.15 -8.48 0.63
N GLY A 91 3.98 -7.90 -0.54
CA GLY A 91 2.67 -7.87 -1.19
C GLY A 91 1.79 -6.75 -0.68
N THR A 92 2.32 -5.80 0.10
CA THR A 92 1.52 -4.73 0.69
C THR A 92 2.20 -3.39 0.55
N LEU A 93 1.38 -2.33 0.54
CA LEU A 93 1.85 -0.96 0.65
C LEU A 93 1.35 -0.39 1.96
N SER A 94 2.07 0.57 2.50
CA SER A 94 1.76 1.12 3.82
C SER A 94 2.02 2.61 3.87
N VAL A 95 1.41 3.25 4.88
CA VAL A 95 1.73 4.62 5.28
C VAL A 95 2.09 4.53 6.76
N ILE A 96 3.32 4.84 7.09
CA ILE A 96 3.86 4.62 8.42
C ILE A 96 4.44 5.92 8.96
N PRO A 97 3.95 6.42 10.11
CA PRO A 97 4.61 7.58 10.73
C PRO A 97 6.07 7.26 10.98
N THR A 98 6.94 8.20 10.65
CA THR A 98 8.39 7.89 10.67
C THR A 98 8.91 7.57 12.07
N GLU A 99 8.19 7.94 13.13
CA GLU A 99 8.61 7.56 14.47
C GLU A 99 8.54 6.05 14.69
N LEU A 100 7.84 5.30 13.83
CA LEU A 100 7.76 3.85 13.97
C LEU A 100 8.83 3.11 13.17
N ILE A 101 9.63 3.81 12.37
CA ILE A 101 10.65 3.17 11.56
C ILE A 101 11.83 2.77 12.45
N ALA A 102 12.31 1.55 12.27
CA ALA A 102 13.46 1.08 13.02
C ALA A 102 14.68 1.91 12.67
N GLU A 103 15.48 2.29 13.68
CA GLU A 103 16.58 3.18 13.45
C GLU A 103 17.58 2.64 12.47
N ASP A 104 17.83 1.35 12.53
CA ASP A 104 18.80 0.74 11.63
C ASP A 104 18.24 0.55 10.23
N LYS A 105 16.97 0.88 9.98
CA LYS A 105 16.37 0.75 8.67
C LYS A 105 16.05 2.09 8.03
N ALA A 106 16.53 3.18 8.62
CA ALA A 106 16.24 4.51 8.09
C ALA A 106 16.72 4.70 6.66
N LYS A 107 17.87 4.10 6.31
CA LYS A 107 18.38 4.24 4.97
C LYS A 107 17.53 3.47 3.98
N ASP A 108 16.99 2.34 4.39
CA ASP A 108 16.13 1.55 3.53
C ASP A 108 14.81 2.31 3.28
N ALA A 109 14.35 3.08 4.24
CA ALA A 109 13.15 3.86 4.07
C ALA A 109 13.30 4.87 2.93
N LEU A 110 14.49 5.43 2.77
CA LEU A 110 14.73 6.37 1.69
C LEU A 110 15.04 5.70 0.37
N ARG A 111 15.60 4.50 0.42
CA ARG A 111 15.99 3.80 -0.78
C ARG A 111 14.87 2.96 -1.38
N LEU A 112 14.05 2.36 -0.54
CA LEU A 112 13.04 1.41 -0.98
C LEU A 112 11.61 1.93 -0.84
N GLY A 113 11.46 3.20 -0.48
CA GLY A 113 10.17 3.85 -0.39
C GLY A 113 10.37 5.33 -0.45
N LYS A 114 9.39 6.08 0.03
CA LYS A 114 9.48 7.54 0.02
C LYS A 114 9.00 8.11 1.34
N ILE A 115 9.58 9.24 1.73
CA ILE A 115 9.20 9.94 2.96
C ILE A 115 8.55 11.25 2.54
N PHE A 116 7.39 11.53 3.10
CA PHE A 116 6.65 12.76 2.81
C PHE A 116 6.40 13.52 4.10
N PRO A 117 6.55 14.85 4.08
CA PRO A 117 6.22 15.62 5.29
C PRO A 117 4.71 15.71 5.47
N GLY A 118 4.27 15.82 6.68
CA GLY A 118 2.86 15.98 6.99
C GLY A 118 2.54 15.56 8.41
N LYS A 119 1.43 16.05 8.94
CA LYS A 119 1.03 15.74 10.29
C LYS A 119 -0.04 14.66 10.35
N GLU A 120 -0.81 14.52 9.29
CA GLU A 120 -1.87 13.54 9.27
C GLU A 120 -1.90 12.90 7.88
N ALA A 121 -2.21 11.64 7.80
CA ALA A 121 -2.31 10.94 6.52
C ALA A 121 -3.47 9.97 6.55
N SER A 122 -4.14 9.83 5.43
CA SER A 122 -5.20 8.84 5.28
C SER A 122 -5.01 8.07 4.00
N VAL A 123 -5.58 6.88 3.95
CA VAL A 123 -5.47 6.00 2.79
C VAL A 123 -6.84 5.48 2.45
N ASP A 124 -7.13 5.49 1.15
CA ASP A 124 -8.31 4.84 0.60
C ASP A 124 -7.85 3.82 -0.42
N TRP A 125 -8.58 2.73 -0.53
CA TRP A 125 -8.30 1.69 -1.51
C TRP A 125 -9.45 1.62 -2.51
N VAL A 126 -9.12 1.61 -3.79
CA VAL A 126 -10.10 1.46 -4.85
C VAL A 126 -9.85 0.12 -5.51
N GLY A 127 -10.72 -0.85 -5.25
CA GLY A 127 -10.47 -2.23 -5.63
C GLY A 127 -10.45 -2.46 -7.12
N GLN A 128 -11.23 -1.72 -7.88
CA GLN A 128 -11.30 -1.95 -9.30
C GLN A 128 -9.98 -1.67 -10.02
N THR A 129 -9.26 -0.67 -9.61
CA THR A 129 -7.99 -0.33 -10.23
C THR A 129 -6.81 -0.77 -9.40
N GLY A 130 -7.06 -1.28 -8.19
CA GLY A 130 -5.97 -1.57 -7.27
C GLY A 130 -5.22 -0.32 -6.85
N ALA A 131 -5.95 0.78 -6.66
CA ALA A 131 -5.33 2.07 -6.35
C ALA A 131 -5.20 2.26 -4.85
N PHE A 132 -3.98 2.54 -4.41
CA PHE A 132 -3.66 2.87 -3.03
C PHE A 132 -3.53 4.39 -3.00
N ILE A 133 -4.55 5.07 -2.47
CA ILE A 133 -4.66 6.51 -2.55
C ILE A 133 -4.28 7.13 -1.22
N VAL A 134 -3.29 8.02 -1.25
CA VAL A 134 -2.75 8.63 -0.04
C VAL A 134 -3.08 10.11 -0.03
N GLU A 135 -3.61 10.59 1.10
CA GLU A 135 -3.82 12.00 1.31
C GLU A 135 -3.07 12.41 2.55
N ILE A 136 -2.29 13.46 2.45
CA ILE A 136 -1.48 13.97 3.57
C ILE A 136 -1.86 15.40 3.81
N LYS A 137 -1.92 15.80 5.09
CA LYS A 137 -2.24 17.17 5.47
C LYS A 137 -1.09 17.80 6.22
N ASP A 138 -0.98 19.13 6.07
CA ASP A 138 -0.04 19.97 6.78
C ASP A 138 1.42 19.61 6.51
N PRO A 139 1.87 19.72 5.24
CA PRO A 139 1.19 20.31 4.08
C PRO A 139 0.32 19.34 3.33
N ASN A 140 -0.63 19.86 2.57
CA ASN A 140 -1.55 19.01 1.82
C ASN A 140 -0.87 18.43 0.60
N ARG A 141 -1.11 17.14 0.40
CA ARG A 141 -0.57 16.43 -0.75
C ARG A 141 -1.41 15.19 -0.95
N SER A 142 -1.74 14.86 -2.17
CA SER A 142 -2.42 13.60 -2.44
C SER A 142 -1.83 12.97 -3.68
N PHE A 143 -1.83 11.65 -3.70
CA PHE A 143 -1.35 10.88 -4.84
C PHE A 143 -1.89 9.47 -4.74
N ASP A 144 -1.80 8.73 -5.84
CA ASP A 144 -2.23 7.34 -5.82
C ASP A 144 -1.13 6.47 -6.41
N ILE A 145 -1.09 5.24 -5.96
CA ILE A 145 -0.21 4.20 -6.49
C ILE A 145 -1.14 3.14 -7.06
N ILE A 146 -1.15 3.00 -8.38
CA ILE A 146 -2.03 2.07 -9.05
C ILE A 146 -1.32 0.72 -9.10
N THR A 147 -1.92 -0.31 -8.54
CA THR A 147 -1.25 -1.60 -8.48
C THR A 147 -1.89 -2.63 -9.40
N GLY A 148 -3.05 -2.33 -10.00
CA GLY A 148 -3.76 -3.35 -10.73
C GLY A 148 -4.05 -3.09 -12.14
N GLU A 149 -4.69 -1.99 -12.39
CA GLU A 149 -5.34 -1.89 -13.60
C GLU A 149 -4.56 -1.79 -14.81
N TYR A 150 -3.32 -1.33 -14.68
CA TYR A 150 -2.70 -0.95 -15.88
C TYR A 150 -2.26 -2.10 -16.65
N GLU A 151 -2.39 -3.32 -16.20
CA GLU A 151 -1.96 -4.26 -17.00
C GLU A 151 -2.76 -4.42 -18.15
N GLU A 152 -3.92 -3.92 -18.29
CA GLU A 152 -4.48 -3.96 -19.50
C GLU A 152 -3.98 -3.10 -20.42
N SER A 153 -3.33 -2.08 -20.02
CA SER A 153 -2.79 -1.24 -21.02
C SER A 153 -1.66 -1.87 -21.64
N GLU A 154 -1.00 -2.83 -21.10
CA GLU A 154 0.01 -3.23 -21.75
C GLU A 154 -0.30 -4.08 -22.72
N GLU A 155 -1.38 -4.50 -22.82
CA GLU A 155 -1.57 -5.15 -23.82
C GLU A 155 -1.47 -4.50 -24.95
N ASP A 156 -1.30 -3.43 -24.88
CA ASP A 156 -1.02 -2.70 -25.92
C ASP A 156 0.27 -2.76 -26.23
N TRP A 157 1.03 -3.25 -25.85
CA TRP A 157 2.28 -3.25 -26.13
C TRP A 157 2.83 -4.27 -26.47
N ASP A 158 2.34 -4.73 -26.45
CA ASP A 158 2.59 -5.61 -26.77
C ASP A 158 2.78 -5.85 -27.59
N ASN A 159 2.76 -5.33 -27.73
CA ASN A 159 2.89 -5.51 -28.34
C ASN A 159 3.58 -5.44 -28.66
N SER A 160 3.87 -5.10 -28.38
CA SER A 160 4.42 -5.09 -28.62
C SER A 160 5.13 -5.33 -28.85
N GLU A 161 5.30 -5.20 -28.90
CA GLU A 161 5.79 -5.48 -29.12
C GLU A 161 6.23 -5.83 -29.49
N GLU A 162 6.28 -5.67 -29.60
CA GLU A 162 6.56 -5.95 -29.87
C GLU A 162 7.08 -6.29 -30.29
N GLU A 163 7.24 -6.07 -30.39
CA GLU A 163 7.62 -6.29 -30.64
C GLU A 163 8.23 -6.66 -31.02
N GLU A 164 8.47 -6.43 -31.13
CA GLU A 164 8.91 -6.70 -31.32
C GLU A 164 9.43 -6.99 -31.58
N TYR A 165 9.58 -6.79 -32.04
CA TYR A 165 10.01 -6.99 -32.09
C TYR A 165 10.44 -7.38 -32.30
#